data_6ff1e25ba7c111124fd843ae205e4776
#
_entry.id   6ff1e25ba7c111124fd843ae205e4776
#
_cell.length_a   1.000
_cell.length_b   1.000
_cell.length_c   1.000
_cell.angle_alpha   90.00
_cell.angle_beta   90.00
_cell.angle_gamma   90.00
#
_symmetry.space_group_name_H-M   'P 1'
#
loop_
_entity.id
_entity.type
_entity.pdbx_description
1 polymer ?
#
loop_
_entity_poly.entity_id
_entity_poly.type
_entity_poly.pdbx_seq_one_letter_code
_entity_poly.pdbx_strand_id
1 'polypeptide(L)'
;MAVARSRPICWFAAPLLWLTLSAGVSAEPAQLDTIRDVVLAIHNCWRPPPLAKANPIDITVIVSFNREGAILGHPRISYESEQATDNDRVQYRVAVMEALQRCTPLPFTGSLGGAVAGRPFAIPFRNKKYSPKSQEKRAWLLPKIL
;
A
#
# COMPACT_ATOMS: atom_id res chain seq x y z
N MET A 1 -75.61 14.86 -51.70
CA MET A 1 -74.15 14.88 -51.98
C MET A 1 -73.41 15.31 -50.73
N ALA A 2 -72.91 14.38 -49.95
CA ALA A 2 -72.16 14.63 -48.71
C ALA A 2 -70.82 13.93 -48.84
N VAL A 3 -69.74 14.74 -48.85
CA VAL A 3 -68.37 14.26 -48.92
C VAL A 3 -67.87 14.07 -47.50
N ALA A 4 -67.61 12.82 -47.13
CA ALA A 4 -67.01 12.46 -45.89
C ALA A 4 -65.48 12.74 -45.94
N ARG A 5 -64.98 13.56 -45.04
CA ARG A 5 -63.55 13.82 -44.86
C ARG A 5 -63.03 12.91 -43.73
N SER A 6 -62.25 11.88 -44.15
CA SER A 6 -61.48 11.02 -43.22
C SER A 6 -60.25 11.77 -42.69
N ARG A 7 -60.10 11.87 -41.33
CA ARG A 7 -58.94 12.40 -40.64
C ARG A 7 -57.96 11.23 -40.39
N PRO A 8 -56.64 11.35 -40.69
CA PRO A 8 -55.67 10.36 -40.27
C PRO A 8 -55.29 10.57 -38.79
N ILE A 9 -55.37 9.53 -38.03
CA ILE A 9 -54.93 9.43 -36.61
C ILE A 9 -53.42 9.25 -36.65
N CYS A 10 -52.66 10.30 -36.27
CA CYS A 10 -51.22 10.18 -36.02
C CYS A 10 -50.97 9.47 -34.72
N TRP A 11 -50.47 8.25 -34.79
CA TRP A 11 -49.94 7.50 -33.69
C TRP A 11 -48.52 8.05 -33.39
N PHE A 12 -48.40 8.83 -32.32
CA PHE A 12 -47.10 9.17 -31.75
C PHE A 12 -46.62 8.02 -30.92
N ALA A 13 -45.70 7.22 -31.49
CA ALA A 13 -44.91 6.26 -30.74
C ALA A 13 -43.85 6.99 -29.94
N ALA A 14 -44.04 7.09 -28.65
CA ALA A 14 -43.02 7.64 -27.73
C ALA A 14 -41.98 6.54 -27.47
N PRO A 15 -40.68 6.78 -27.73
CA PRO A 15 -39.64 5.86 -27.29
C PRO A 15 -39.42 6.02 -25.79
N LEU A 16 -39.72 4.98 -25.02
CA LEU A 16 -39.33 4.84 -23.63
C LEU A 16 -37.80 4.69 -23.58
N LEU A 17 -37.11 5.81 -23.21
CA LEU A 17 -35.71 5.81 -22.92
C LEU A 17 -35.51 5.11 -21.56
N TRP A 18 -35.08 3.85 -21.59
CA TRP A 18 -34.62 3.15 -20.40
C TRP A 18 -33.25 3.69 -20.02
N LEU A 19 -33.21 4.60 -19.03
CA LEU A 19 -31.96 4.96 -18.33
C LEU A 19 -31.55 3.75 -17.49
N THR A 20 -30.60 2.97 -17.99
CA THR A 20 -29.91 1.98 -17.16
C THR A 20 -28.96 2.75 -16.23
N LEU A 21 -29.36 2.91 -14.97
CA LEU A 21 -28.48 3.35 -13.91
C LEU A 21 -27.47 2.21 -13.65
N SER A 22 -26.30 2.32 -14.26
CA SER A 22 -25.14 1.49 -13.91
C SER A 22 -24.70 1.92 -12.52
N ALA A 23 -25.15 1.23 -11.46
CA ALA A 23 -24.59 1.34 -10.14
C ALA A 23 -23.14 0.84 -10.21
N GLY A 24 -22.19 1.77 -10.30
CA GLY A 24 -20.77 1.46 -10.13
C GLY A 24 -20.58 0.91 -8.72
N VAL A 25 -20.35 -0.40 -8.62
CA VAL A 25 -19.89 -1.03 -7.39
C VAL A 25 -18.47 -0.53 -7.16
N SER A 26 -18.34 0.55 -6.38
CA SER A 26 -17.06 0.94 -5.81
C SER A 26 -16.67 -0.17 -4.84
N ALA A 27 -15.71 -1.01 -5.23
CA ALA A 27 -15.12 -1.98 -4.32
C ALA A 27 -14.50 -1.18 -3.16
N GLU A 28 -15.09 -1.28 -1.98
CA GLU A 28 -14.51 -0.72 -0.75
C GLU A 28 -13.12 -1.34 -0.56
N PRO A 29 -12.07 -0.54 -0.32
CA PRO A 29 -10.73 -1.07 -0.16
C PRO A 29 -10.73 -2.08 0.98
N ALA A 30 -10.11 -3.25 0.75
CA ALA A 30 -10.03 -4.31 1.76
C ALA A 30 -9.41 -3.74 3.04
N GLN A 31 -10.14 -3.83 4.16
CA GLN A 31 -9.70 -3.33 5.45
C GLN A 31 -8.57 -4.19 6.01
N LEU A 32 -7.61 -3.55 6.66
CA LEU A 32 -6.50 -4.21 7.34
C LEU A 32 -6.92 -4.58 8.76
N ASP A 33 -6.77 -5.86 9.10
CA ASP A 33 -7.18 -6.41 10.40
C ASP A 33 -6.01 -6.86 11.27
N THR A 34 -4.84 -7.05 10.71
CA THR A 34 -3.65 -7.50 11.44
C THR A 34 -2.45 -6.59 11.21
N ILE A 35 -1.50 -6.60 12.17
CA ILE A 35 -0.20 -5.90 12.02
C ILE A 35 0.57 -6.41 10.79
N ARG A 36 0.42 -7.69 10.46
CA ARG A 36 1.04 -8.26 9.27
C ARG A 36 0.51 -7.61 7.99
N ASP A 37 -0.81 -7.39 7.93
CA ASP A 37 -1.44 -6.74 6.77
C ASP A 37 -0.97 -5.29 6.64
N VAL A 38 -0.80 -4.58 7.76
CA VAL A 38 -0.21 -3.23 7.78
C VAL A 38 1.18 -3.22 7.16
N VAL A 39 2.06 -4.12 7.59
CA VAL A 39 3.42 -4.22 7.06
C VAL A 39 3.41 -4.57 5.57
N LEU A 40 2.57 -5.51 5.15
CA LEU A 40 2.42 -5.90 3.75
C LEU A 40 1.87 -4.75 2.88
N ALA A 41 0.88 -4.02 3.37
CA ALA A 41 0.31 -2.87 2.66
C ALA A 41 1.38 -1.80 2.41
N ILE A 42 2.18 -1.46 3.42
CA ILE A 42 3.26 -0.48 3.29
C ILE A 42 4.35 -0.99 2.33
N HIS A 43 4.72 -2.27 2.39
CA HIS A 43 5.68 -2.86 1.47
C HIS A 43 5.18 -2.87 0.02
N ASN A 44 3.88 -3.01 -0.22
CA ASN A 44 3.30 -2.93 -1.56
C ASN A 44 3.40 -1.51 -2.16
N CYS A 45 3.42 -0.49 -1.32
CA CYS A 45 3.66 0.89 -1.76
C CYS A 45 5.14 1.21 -1.95
N TRP A 46 6.02 0.40 -1.39
CA TRP A 46 7.45 0.68 -1.46
C TRP A 46 8.03 0.36 -2.83
N ARG A 47 8.72 1.33 -3.38
CA ARG A 47 9.47 1.22 -4.62
C ARG A 47 10.95 1.45 -4.32
N PRO A 48 11.74 0.37 -4.20
CA PRO A 48 13.17 0.51 -3.92
C PRO A 48 13.87 1.29 -5.02
N PRO A 49 14.93 2.04 -4.69
CA PRO A 49 15.75 2.72 -5.70
C PRO A 49 16.28 1.70 -6.72
N PRO A 50 16.37 2.06 -8.01
CA PRO A 50 16.97 1.21 -9.02
C PRO A 50 18.45 0.99 -8.72
N LEU A 51 18.96 -0.24 -8.95
CA LEU A 51 20.36 -0.63 -8.67
C LEU A 51 21.41 0.21 -9.43
N ALA A 52 21.00 0.87 -10.52
CA ALA A 52 21.85 1.81 -11.23
C ALA A 52 22.10 3.12 -10.46
N LYS A 53 21.28 3.44 -9.43
CA LYS A 53 21.36 4.68 -8.66
C LYS A 53 21.84 4.46 -7.22
N ALA A 54 21.57 3.31 -6.65
CA ALA A 54 21.93 3.02 -5.27
C ALA A 54 22.20 1.53 -5.07
N ASN A 55 23.16 1.20 -4.21
CA ASN A 55 23.39 -0.17 -3.79
C ASN A 55 22.26 -0.63 -2.86
N PRO A 56 21.93 -1.95 -2.86
CA PRO A 56 20.91 -2.45 -1.94
C PRO A 56 21.34 -2.31 -0.48
N ILE A 57 20.49 -1.69 0.33
CA ILE A 57 20.68 -1.60 1.78
C ILE A 57 19.42 -2.01 2.52
N ASP A 58 19.58 -2.39 3.77
CA ASP A 58 18.47 -2.56 4.70
C ASP A 58 18.26 -1.26 5.47
N ILE A 59 17.00 -0.85 5.61
CA ILE A 59 16.61 0.32 6.40
C ILE A 59 15.38 -0.04 7.25
N THR A 60 15.37 0.38 8.51
CA THR A 60 14.22 0.20 9.41
C THR A 60 13.73 1.56 9.87
N VAL A 61 12.40 1.73 9.78
CA VAL A 61 11.72 2.96 10.16
C VAL A 61 10.76 2.69 11.31
N ILE A 62 10.77 3.56 12.32
CA ILE A 62 9.76 3.58 13.37
C ILE A 62 8.68 4.60 12.98
N VAL A 63 7.43 4.13 12.93
CA VAL A 63 6.25 4.92 12.61
C VAL A 63 5.13 4.59 13.57
N SER A 64 4.31 5.57 13.92
CA SER A 64 3.06 5.37 14.66
C SER A 64 1.88 5.84 13.82
N PHE A 65 0.73 5.23 14.04
CA PHE A 65 -0.51 5.59 13.34
C PHE A 65 -1.57 6.03 14.34
N ASN A 66 -2.49 6.87 13.89
CA ASN A 66 -3.71 7.13 14.62
C ASN A 66 -4.74 6.02 14.35
N ARG A 67 -5.92 6.13 14.94
CA ARG A 67 -6.97 5.12 14.82
C ARG A 67 -7.49 4.97 13.39
N GLU A 68 -7.43 6.02 12.60
CA GLU A 68 -7.86 6.11 11.20
C GLU A 68 -6.76 5.70 10.20
N GLY A 69 -5.61 5.23 10.67
CA GLY A 69 -4.50 4.77 9.83
C GLY A 69 -3.61 5.88 9.27
N ALA A 70 -3.79 7.13 9.68
CA ALA A 70 -2.90 8.21 9.32
C ALA A 70 -1.64 8.21 10.21
N ILE A 71 -0.52 8.66 9.66
CA ILE A 71 0.73 8.74 10.41
C ILE A 71 0.61 9.74 11.55
N LEU A 72 1.01 9.32 12.74
CA LEU A 72 1.06 10.15 13.94
C LEU A 72 2.51 10.59 14.21
N GLY A 73 2.74 11.89 14.16
CA GLY A 73 4.07 12.46 14.34
C GLY A 73 4.98 12.27 13.14
N HIS A 74 6.29 12.17 13.39
CA HIS A 74 7.30 12.03 12.34
C HIS A 74 7.92 10.64 12.35
N PRO A 75 7.90 9.89 11.23
CA PRO A 75 8.64 8.64 11.09
C PRO A 75 10.13 8.85 11.37
N ARG A 76 10.76 7.90 12.07
CA ARG A 76 12.18 7.96 12.40
C ARG A 76 12.91 6.73 11.88
N ILE A 77 14.05 6.94 11.25
CA ILE A 77 14.94 5.85 10.86
C ILE A 77 15.67 5.37 12.13
N SER A 78 15.55 4.07 12.41
CA SER A 78 16.18 3.43 13.57
C SER A 78 17.40 2.57 13.21
N TYR A 79 17.48 2.16 11.94
CA TYR A 79 18.57 1.34 11.45
C TYR A 79 18.82 1.59 9.96
N GLU A 80 20.08 1.61 9.58
CA GLU A 80 20.56 1.57 8.19
C GLU A 80 21.78 0.65 8.12
N SER A 81 21.97 -0.04 6.99
CA SER A 81 23.14 -0.89 6.78
C SER A 81 24.45 -0.09 6.94
N GLU A 82 25.41 -0.62 7.69
CA GLU A 82 26.71 0.05 7.94
C GLU A 82 27.49 0.30 6.67
N GLN A 83 27.39 -0.61 5.69
CA GLN A 83 28.09 -0.53 4.41
C GLN A 83 27.48 0.47 3.42
N ALA A 84 26.36 1.12 3.81
CA ALA A 84 25.67 2.08 2.96
C ALA A 84 26.50 3.34 2.76
N THR A 85 26.65 3.77 1.50
CA THR A 85 27.19 5.10 1.20
C THR A 85 26.15 6.18 1.53
N ASP A 86 26.59 7.44 1.61
CA ASP A 86 25.64 8.54 1.86
C ASP A 86 24.59 8.65 0.74
N ASN A 87 25.00 8.41 -0.50
CA ASN A 87 24.07 8.36 -1.63
C ASN A 87 23.02 7.24 -1.46
N ASP A 88 23.43 6.04 -1.06
CA ASP A 88 22.51 4.93 -0.82
C ASP A 88 21.49 5.29 0.27
N ARG A 89 21.96 5.85 1.37
CA ARG A 89 21.10 6.30 2.49
C ARG A 89 20.05 7.30 2.02
N VAL A 90 20.47 8.34 1.30
CA VAL A 90 19.55 9.37 0.80
C VAL A 90 18.49 8.78 -0.10
N GLN A 91 18.86 7.93 -1.07
CA GLN A 91 17.93 7.32 -2.02
C GLN A 91 16.91 6.42 -1.30
N TYR A 92 17.35 5.60 -0.36
CA TYR A 92 16.45 4.72 0.40
C TYR A 92 15.56 5.46 1.39
N ARG A 93 16.07 6.51 2.07
CA ARG A 93 15.26 7.37 2.93
C ARG A 93 14.11 8.00 2.16
N VAL A 94 14.39 8.56 1.00
CA VAL A 94 13.37 9.15 0.11
C VAL A 94 12.34 8.10 -0.28
N ALA A 95 12.79 6.94 -0.79
CA ALA A 95 11.89 5.88 -1.25
C ALA A 95 10.97 5.34 -0.13
N VAL A 96 11.47 5.26 1.10
CA VAL A 96 10.67 4.82 2.26
C VAL A 96 9.67 5.88 2.69
N MET A 97 10.09 7.15 2.78
CA MET A 97 9.17 8.25 3.14
C MET A 97 8.05 8.40 2.10
N GLU A 98 8.36 8.29 0.81
CA GLU A 98 7.37 8.26 -0.26
C GLU A 98 6.41 7.06 -0.15
N ALA A 99 6.91 5.87 0.22
CA ALA A 99 6.06 4.69 0.44
C ALA A 99 5.05 4.94 1.56
N LEU A 100 5.49 5.49 2.69
CA LEU A 100 4.63 5.84 3.80
C LEU A 100 3.57 6.86 3.38
N GLN A 101 3.95 7.92 2.66
CA GLN A 101 3.01 8.94 2.17
C GLN A 101 1.99 8.40 1.17
N ARG A 102 2.40 7.50 0.25
CA ARG A 102 1.48 6.90 -0.73
C ARG A 102 0.49 5.93 -0.13
N CYS A 103 0.88 5.24 0.94
CA CYS A 103 0.04 4.20 1.55
C CYS A 103 -0.89 4.72 2.64
N THR A 104 -0.64 5.89 3.18
CA THR A 104 -1.46 6.42 4.29
C THR A 104 -2.46 7.47 3.82
N PRO A 105 -3.66 7.50 4.40
CA PRO A 105 -4.11 6.69 5.54
C PRO A 105 -4.36 5.22 5.19
N LEU A 106 -4.01 4.31 6.10
CA LEU A 106 -4.24 2.87 5.97
C LEU A 106 -5.69 2.53 6.35
N PRO A 107 -6.41 1.68 5.59
CA PRO A 107 -7.79 1.33 5.88
C PRO A 107 -7.88 0.30 7.03
N PHE A 108 -7.69 0.74 8.26
CA PHE A 108 -7.78 -0.12 9.44
C PHE A 108 -9.22 -0.53 9.73
N THR A 109 -9.40 -1.76 10.22
CA THR A 109 -10.63 -2.11 10.92
C THR A 109 -10.71 -1.34 12.24
N GLY A 110 -11.92 -1.15 12.77
CA GLY A 110 -12.09 -0.46 14.05
C GLY A 110 -11.35 -1.13 15.21
N SER A 111 -11.25 -2.49 15.19
CA SER A 111 -10.51 -3.30 16.16
C SER A 111 -9.01 -3.03 16.06
N LEU A 112 -8.44 -3.13 14.87
CA LEU A 112 -7.02 -2.88 14.65
C LEU A 112 -6.66 -1.43 14.97
N GLY A 113 -7.41 -0.44 14.46
CA GLY A 113 -7.18 0.96 14.72
C GLY A 113 -7.17 1.29 16.22
N GLY A 114 -8.11 0.70 16.99
CA GLY A 114 -8.12 0.85 18.45
C GLY A 114 -6.92 0.22 19.15
N ALA A 115 -6.44 -0.94 18.65
CA ALA A 115 -5.33 -1.66 19.25
C ALA A 115 -3.96 -1.02 18.96
N VAL A 116 -3.80 -0.37 17.80
CA VAL A 116 -2.49 0.12 17.33
C VAL A 116 -2.29 1.62 17.48
N ALA A 117 -3.35 2.38 17.72
CA ALA A 117 -3.28 3.85 17.82
C ALA A 117 -2.22 4.32 18.80
N GLY A 118 -1.31 5.18 18.33
CA GLY A 118 -0.22 5.75 19.12
C GLY A 118 0.95 4.81 19.43
N ARG A 119 0.86 3.53 19.06
CA ARG A 119 1.95 2.58 19.29
C ARG A 119 2.99 2.65 18.18
N PRO A 120 4.30 2.63 18.51
CA PRO A 120 5.36 2.63 17.50
C PRO A 120 5.52 1.23 16.87
N PHE A 121 5.69 1.22 15.56
CA PHE A 121 6.01 0.03 14.76
C PHE A 121 7.38 0.19 14.12
N ALA A 122 8.22 -0.82 14.25
CA ALA A 122 9.47 -0.92 13.51
C ALA A 122 9.23 -1.67 12.20
N ILE A 123 9.27 -0.98 11.08
CA ILE A 123 9.02 -1.56 9.75
C ILE A 123 10.36 -1.67 9.02
N PRO A 124 10.87 -2.89 8.78
CA PRO A 124 12.09 -3.11 8.02
C PRO A 124 11.80 -3.11 6.51
N PHE A 125 12.55 -2.34 5.75
CA PHE A 125 12.58 -2.34 4.30
C PHE A 125 13.87 -2.99 3.82
N ARG A 126 13.74 -4.10 3.10
CA ARG A 126 14.87 -4.89 2.59
C ARG A 126 14.71 -5.14 1.11
N ASN A 127 15.71 -4.83 0.32
CA ASN A 127 15.70 -5.19 -1.08
C ASN A 127 15.99 -6.68 -1.22
N LYS A 128 14.95 -7.51 -1.44
CA LYS A 128 15.05 -8.98 -1.50
C LYS A 128 16.00 -9.53 -2.56
N LYS A 129 16.39 -8.73 -3.54
CA LYS A 129 17.37 -9.15 -4.55
C LYS A 129 18.80 -9.21 -4.01
N TYR A 130 19.03 -8.70 -2.82
CA TYR A 130 20.31 -8.75 -2.15
C TYR A 130 20.12 -9.25 -0.72
N SER A 131 20.20 -10.54 -0.53
CA SER A 131 20.36 -11.14 0.79
C SER A 131 21.72 -11.84 0.84
N PRO A 132 22.79 -11.12 1.16
CA PRO A 132 24.02 -11.79 1.55
C PRO A 132 23.98 -11.99 3.05
N LYS A 133 24.03 -13.22 3.53
CA LYS A 133 24.32 -13.59 4.94
C LYS A 133 23.24 -14.15 5.85
N SER A 134 22.20 -14.77 5.34
CA SER A 134 21.51 -15.75 6.21
C SER A 134 22.17 -17.15 6.18
N GLN A 135 23.09 -17.40 5.24
CA GLN A 135 23.76 -18.71 5.12
C GLN A 135 25.02 -18.86 5.99
N GLU A 136 25.71 -17.79 6.31
CA GLU A 136 26.99 -17.91 7.04
C GLU A 136 26.81 -18.27 8.53
N LYS A 137 25.70 -17.89 9.16
CA LYS A 137 25.43 -18.24 10.56
C LYS A 137 25.10 -19.71 10.81
N ARG A 138 24.78 -20.50 9.79
CA ARG A 138 24.53 -21.94 9.94
C ARG A 138 25.78 -22.81 9.85
N ALA A 139 26.86 -22.31 9.27
CA ALA A 139 28.11 -23.05 9.11
C ALA A 139 28.89 -23.24 10.44
N TRP A 140 28.64 -22.41 11.44
CA TRP A 140 29.32 -22.46 12.72
C TRP A 140 28.70 -23.40 13.76
N LEU A 141 27.55 -24.01 13.45
CA LEU A 141 26.81 -24.87 14.37
C LEU A 141 26.99 -26.37 14.09
N LEU A 142 27.84 -26.74 13.15
CA LEU A 142 28.22 -28.15 12.99
C LEU A 142 29.29 -28.49 14.04
N PRO A 143 28.99 -29.32 15.06
CA PRO A 143 30.01 -29.82 15.97
C PRO A 143 31.00 -30.62 15.15
N LYS A 144 32.26 -30.26 15.28
CA LYS A 144 33.38 -31.02 14.73
C LYS A 144 33.42 -32.36 15.49
N ILE A 145 32.77 -33.38 14.92
CA ILE A 145 32.89 -34.76 15.43
C ILE A 145 34.19 -35.29 14.87
N LEU A 146 35.20 -35.38 15.74
CA LEU A 146 36.38 -36.23 15.55
C LEU A 146 36.12 -37.52 16.29
#